data_f4f001865ffd956d7907f444da100dfe
#
_entry.id   f4f001865ffd956d7907f444da100dfe
#
_cell.length_a   1.000
_cell.length_b   1.000
_cell.length_c   1.000
_cell.angle_alpha   90.00
_cell.angle_beta   90.00
_cell.angle_gamma   90.00
#
_symmetry.space_group_name_H-M   'P 1'
#
loop_
_entity.id
_entity.type
_entity.pdbx_description
1 polymer ?
#
loop_
_entity_poly.entity_id
_entity_poly.type
_entity_poly.pdbx_seq_one_letter_code
_entity_poly.pdbx_strand_id
1 'polypeptide(L)'
;MSNCKTISVCNQKGGVGKTTTTVNLGVGLAMQGKKVLLIDADPQGDLTTCLGWQDTDGLGITLATKLTDVINETMTDPMVGILHHEEGVDLVPANLELSAMEFNLMNAMSRETTLKNYLSQVKNRYDYVIIDCMPSLGMVTLNALSAADSVIIPVHAQYLPAKGMTQLVQTISKVKKYINPDIKIDGMLLTLVDSRTNLAKSTVEALRANFGNQIRMYRTQIPIAVKAAETSSKGKSIYAYEPNSTVSKAYAEFTKEVLADGRKKERLHSHEAR
;
A
#
# COMPACT_ATOMS: atom_id res chain seq x y z
N MET A 1 6.01 15.89 16.27
CA MET A 1 5.11 14.99 15.54
C MET A 1 5.97 14.08 14.68
N SER A 2 5.64 12.80 14.56
CA SER A 2 6.40 11.87 13.72
C SER A 2 6.31 12.32 12.26
N ASN A 3 7.46 12.39 11.57
CA ASN A 3 7.54 12.77 10.14
C ASN A 3 7.27 11.56 9.22
N CYS A 4 6.70 10.48 9.77
CA CYS A 4 6.41 9.24 9.06
C CYS A 4 5.22 9.42 8.14
N LYS A 5 5.37 9.06 6.87
CA LYS A 5 4.28 9.08 5.88
C LYS A 5 3.66 7.69 5.74
N THR A 6 2.35 7.58 6.02
CA THR A 6 1.58 6.34 5.82
C THR A 6 0.87 6.36 4.47
N ILE A 7 1.11 5.34 3.64
CA ILE A 7 0.57 5.21 2.29
C ILE A 7 -0.22 3.92 2.19
N SER A 8 -1.49 3.97 1.80
CA SER A 8 -2.28 2.78 1.45
C SER A 8 -2.22 2.51 -0.05
N VAL A 9 -1.94 1.28 -0.44
CA VAL A 9 -1.95 0.83 -1.85
C VAL A 9 -3.26 0.08 -2.06
N CYS A 10 -4.27 0.74 -2.64
CA CYS A 10 -5.64 0.24 -2.70
C CYS A 10 -6.19 0.16 -4.12
N ASN A 11 -6.89 -0.93 -4.42
CA ASN A 11 -7.81 -1.06 -5.55
C ASN A 11 -8.74 -2.25 -5.28
N GLN A 12 -10.04 -2.11 -5.60
CA GLN A 12 -11.01 -3.20 -5.49
C GLN A 12 -10.74 -4.37 -6.43
N LYS A 13 -10.04 -4.14 -7.53
CA LYS A 13 -9.72 -5.18 -8.50
C LYS A 13 -8.52 -6.01 -8.05
N GLY A 14 -8.65 -7.34 -8.09
CA GLY A 14 -7.55 -8.27 -7.93
C GLY A 14 -6.59 -8.22 -9.12
N GLY A 15 -5.32 -8.58 -8.91
CA GLY A 15 -4.33 -8.71 -9.98
C GLY A 15 -3.88 -7.40 -10.64
N VAL A 16 -4.11 -6.24 -10.03
CA VAL A 16 -3.65 -4.94 -10.55
C VAL A 16 -2.25 -4.55 -10.07
N GLY A 17 -1.54 -5.44 -9.39
CA GLY A 17 -0.19 -5.21 -8.91
C GLY A 17 -0.10 -4.39 -7.62
N LYS A 18 -1.08 -4.47 -6.70
CA LYS A 18 -1.03 -3.83 -5.38
C LYS A 18 0.18 -4.33 -4.59
N THR A 19 0.23 -5.62 -4.31
CA THR A 19 1.31 -6.28 -3.55
C THR A 19 2.67 -6.07 -4.20
N THR A 20 2.77 -6.27 -5.52
CA THR A 20 4.02 -6.02 -6.26
C THR A 20 4.47 -4.56 -6.14
N THR A 21 3.52 -3.60 -6.16
CA THR A 21 3.83 -2.18 -5.96
C THR A 21 4.26 -1.90 -4.53
N THR A 22 3.60 -2.50 -3.54
CA THR A 22 3.94 -2.37 -2.12
C THR A 22 5.36 -2.84 -1.83
N VAL A 23 5.72 -4.07 -2.28
CA VAL A 23 7.08 -4.63 -2.14
C VAL A 23 8.11 -3.70 -2.78
N ASN A 24 7.94 -3.38 -4.06
CA ASN A 24 8.97 -2.68 -4.81
C ASN A 24 9.06 -1.19 -4.47
N LEU A 25 7.97 -0.54 -4.06
CA LEU A 25 8.02 0.81 -3.49
C LEU A 25 8.73 0.80 -2.13
N GLY A 26 8.40 -0.17 -1.26
CA GLY A 26 9.02 -0.30 0.06
C GLY A 26 10.52 -0.51 -0.02
N VAL A 27 10.95 -1.51 -0.77
CA VAL A 27 12.39 -1.79 -0.99
C VAL A 27 13.07 -0.62 -1.71
N GLY A 28 12.42 -0.03 -2.72
CA GLY A 28 12.95 1.14 -3.40
C GLY A 28 13.19 2.33 -2.46
N LEU A 29 12.31 2.56 -1.49
CA LEU A 29 12.49 3.58 -0.45
C LEU A 29 13.62 3.20 0.52
N ALA A 30 13.72 1.94 0.93
CA ALA A 30 14.80 1.44 1.78
C ALA A 30 16.17 1.61 1.10
N MET A 31 16.29 1.34 -0.20
CA MET A 31 17.49 1.61 -1.01
C MET A 31 17.86 3.11 -1.06
N GLN A 32 16.91 4.01 -0.78
CA GLN A 32 17.16 5.45 -0.64
C GLN A 32 17.41 5.87 0.82
N GLY A 33 17.73 4.91 1.70
CA GLY A 33 18.06 5.13 3.10
C GLY A 33 16.86 5.45 4.00
N LYS A 34 15.65 5.13 3.57
CA LYS A 34 14.43 5.31 4.38
C LYS A 34 14.14 4.09 5.23
N LYS A 35 13.70 4.31 6.47
CA LYS A 35 13.17 3.26 7.34
C LYS A 35 11.72 3.00 6.93
N VAL A 36 11.42 1.76 6.50
CA VAL A 36 10.14 1.41 5.90
C VAL A 36 9.50 0.25 6.64
N LEU A 37 8.24 0.42 7.03
CA LEU A 37 7.37 -0.64 7.53
C LEU A 37 6.32 -0.96 6.48
N LEU A 38 6.22 -2.24 6.11
CA LEU A 38 5.16 -2.77 5.26
C LEU A 38 4.10 -3.42 6.14
N ILE A 39 2.83 -3.22 5.80
CA ILE A 39 1.70 -3.85 6.49
C ILE A 39 0.95 -4.69 5.47
N ASP A 40 0.88 -5.99 5.71
CA ASP A 40 0.04 -6.88 4.94
C ASP A 40 -1.39 -6.81 5.49
N ALA A 41 -2.29 -6.19 4.73
CA ALA A 41 -3.70 -6.05 5.09
C ALA A 41 -4.61 -6.85 4.14
N ASP A 42 -4.09 -7.98 3.63
CA ASP A 42 -4.83 -8.97 2.86
C ASP A 42 -4.78 -10.32 3.59
N PRO A 43 -5.93 -10.97 3.90
CA PRO A 43 -5.97 -12.30 4.50
C PRO A 43 -5.25 -13.39 3.68
N GLN A 44 -5.01 -13.14 2.39
CA GLN A 44 -4.26 -14.10 1.56
C GLN A 44 -2.77 -14.14 1.93
N GLY A 45 -2.23 -13.15 2.65
CA GLY A 45 -0.84 -13.10 3.04
C GLY A 45 0.13 -12.95 1.87
N ASP A 46 -0.35 -12.38 0.74
CA ASP A 46 0.44 -12.29 -0.49
C ASP A 46 1.70 -11.44 -0.30
N LEU A 47 1.63 -10.33 0.44
CA LEU A 47 2.78 -9.49 0.74
C LEU A 47 3.80 -10.25 1.61
N THR A 48 3.31 -10.97 2.59
CA THR A 48 4.09 -11.81 3.50
C THR A 48 4.85 -12.88 2.72
N THR A 49 4.14 -13.59 1.84
CA THR A 49 4.71 -14.61 0.96
C THR A 49 5.72 -14.02 -0.05
N CYS A 50 5.42 -12.86 -0.64
CA CYS A 50 6.29 -12.16 -1.58
C CYS A 50 7.62 -11.72 -0.94
N LEU A 51 7.69 -11.60 0.38
CA LEU A 51 8.89 -11.28 1.14
C LEU A 51 9.54 -12.54 1.77
N GLY A 52 9.14 -13.74 1.36
CA GLY A 52 9.84 -14.99 1.68
C GLY A 52 9.24 -15.83 2.79
N TRP A 53 8.25 -15.33 3.53
CA TRP A 53 7.58 -16.11 4.58
C TRP A 53 6.46 -16.94 3.96
N GLN A 54 6.81 -18.18 3.53
CA GLN A 54 5.89 -19.06 2.78
C GLN A 54 4.84 -19.74 3.68
N ASP A 55 5.20 -20.06 4.93
CA ASP A 55 4.28 -20.60 5.94
C ASP A 55 3.68 -19.46 6.76
N THR A 56 2.67 -18.81 6.21
CA THR A 56 2.00 -17.68 6.88
C THR A 56 1.17 -18.13 8.07
N ASP A 57 0.63 -19.35 8.05
CA ASP A 57 -0.21 -19.88 9.13
C ASP A 57 0.63 -20.29 10.35
N GLY A 58 1.91 -20.58 10.16
CA GLY A 58 2.88 -20.81 11.24
C GLY A 58 3.32 -19.55 11.98
N LEU A 59 2.94 -18.35 11.51
CA LEU A 59 3.31 -17.08 12.16
C LEU A 59 2.41 -16.82 13.38
N GLY A 60 3.00 -16.83 14.57
CA GLY A 60 2.27 -16.66 15.83
C GLY A 60 1.74 -15.23 16.06
N ILE A 61 2.32 -14.21 15.42
CA ILE A 61 1.93 -12.80 15.56
C ILE A 61 1.78 -12.19 14.18
N THR A 62 0.56 -11.74 13.88
CA THR A 62 0.16 -11.18 12.59
C THR A 62 -0.57 -9.86 12.80
N LEU A 63 -1.00 -9.22 11.71
CA LEU A 63 -1.86 -8.03 11.78
C LEU A 63 -3.16 -8.34 12.54
N ALA A 64 -3.74 -9.52 12.36
CA ALA A 64 -4.94 -9.93 13.11
C ALA A 64 -4.69 -9.91 14.63
N THR A 65 -3.56 -10.45 15.10
CA THR A 65 -3.15 -10.40 16.51
C THR A 65 -3.03 -8.95 16.97
N LYS A 66 -2.35 -8.09 16.21
CA LYS A 66 -2.16 -6.67 16.57
C LYS A 66 -3.46 -5.91 16.70
N LEU A 67 -4.40 -6.13 15.77
CA LEU A 67 -5.70 -5.47 15.82
C LEU A 67 -6.54 -5.99 17.00
N THR A 68 -6.46 -7.28 17.30
CA THR A 68 -7.12 -7.90 18.48
C THR A 68 -6.57 -7.31 19.78
N ASP A 69 -5.26 -7.16 19.91
CA ASP A 69 -4.62 -6.57 21.09
C ASP A 69 -5.04 -5.10 21.29
N VAL A 70 -5.20 -4.34 20.20
CA VAL A 70 -5.70 -2.95 20.30
C VAL A 70 -7.16 -2.93 20.77
N ILE A 71 -8.01 -3.82 20.23
CA ILE A 71 -9.44 -3.89 20.59
C ILE A 71 -9.60 -4.27 22.07
N ASN A 72 -8.78 -5.20 22.55
CA ASN A 72 -8.85 -5.74 23.93
C ASN A 72 -7.99 -4.95 24.92
N GLU A 73 -7.24 -3.93 24.46
CA GLU A 73 -6.30 -3.16 25.30
C GLU A 73 -5.22 -4.05 25.98
N THR A 74 -4.82 -5.12 25.29
CA THR A 74 -3.85 -6.12 25.81
C THR A 74 -2.43 -5.95 25.29
N MET A 75 -2.20 -4.98 24.39
CA MET A 75 -0.90 -4.80 23.75
C MET A 75 0.17 -4.32 24.72
N THR A 76 1.19 -5.14 24.92
CA THR A 76 2.33 -4.84 25.81
C THR A 76 3.50 -4.23 25.06
N ASP A 77 3.91 -4.82 23.93
CA ASP A 77 4.96 -4.29 23.04
C ASP A 77 4.47 -4.30 21.59
N PRO A 78 4.25 -3.11 21.00
CA PRO A 78 3.76 -3.01 19.64
C PRO A 78 4.76 -3.49 18.58
N MET A 79 6.05 -3.65 18.92
CA MET A 79 7.11 -4.06 17.99
C MET A 79 7.27 -5.59 17.88
N VAL A 80 6.80 -6.36 18.85
CA VAL A 80 6.90 -7.83 18.81
C VAL A 80 6.16 -8.38 17.60
N GLY A 81 6.76 -9.32 16.87
CA GLY A 81 6.18 -9.93 15.66
C GLY A 81 6.35 -9.12 14.38
N ILE A 82 7.04 -7.97 14.43
CA ILE A 82 7.50 -7.31 13.21
C ILE A 82 8.68 -8.09 12.65
N LEU A 83 8.58 -8.52 11.40
CA LEU A 83 9.59 -9.30 10.71
C LEU A 83 10.57 -8.36 9.97
N HIS A 84 11.86 -8.75 9.93
CA HIS A 84 12.90 -7.98 9.25
C HIS A 84 13.33 -8.69 7.96
N HIS A 85 13.24 -8.01 6.84
CA HIS A 85 13.63 -8.54 5.54
C HIS A 85 15.04 -8.09 5.16
N GLU A 86 15.81 -8.98 4.49
CA GLU A 86 17.20 -8.72 4.10
C GLU A 86 17.40 -7.50 3.19
N GLU A 87 16.38 -7.10 2.46
CA GLU A 87 16.39 -5.89 1.61
C GLU A 87 16.04 -4.59 2.38
N GLY A 88 16.07 -4.62 3.71
CA GLY A 88 16.02 -3.42 4.58
C GLY A 88 14.61 -2.88 4.82
N VAL A 89 13.58 -3.68 4.65
CA VAL A 89 12.20 -3.35 5.03
C VAL A 89 11.74 -4.22 6.21
N ASP A 90 10.87 -3.65 7.04
CA ASP A 90 10.17 -4.37 8.10
C ASP A 90 8.75 -4.71 7.64
N LEU A 91 8.18 -5.79 8.18
CA LEU A 91 6.86 -6.28 7.81
C LEU A 91 6.02 -6.63 9.04
N VAL A 92 4.79 -6.13 9.10
CA VAL A 92 3.72 -6.75 9.89
C VAL A 92 3.01 -7.74 8.97
N PRO A 93 3.15 -9.05 9.22
CA PRO A 93 2.62 -10.08 8.34
C PRO A 93 1.11 -10.27 8.51
N ALA A 94 0.47 -10.91 7.53
CA ALA A 94 -0.90 -11.41 7.63
C ALA A 94 -0.99 -12.88 7.28
N ASN A 95 -2.09 -13.46 7.71
CA ASN A 95 -2.53 -14.80 7.36
C ASN A 95 -4.07 -14.84 7.31
N LEU A 96 -4.63 -16.03 7.11
CA LEU A 96 -6.07 -16.23 6.97
C LEU A 96 -6.90 -15.74 8.18
N GLU A 97 -6.30 -15.67 9.39
CA GLU A 97 -6.97 -15.13 10.59
C GLU A 97 -7.47 -13.70 10.41
N LEU A 98 -6.83 -12.92 9.53
CA LEU A 98 -7.29 -11.56 9.21
C LEU A 98 -8.69 -11.53 8.60
N SER A 99 -9.18 -12.64 8.00
CA SER A 99 -10.57 -12.75 7.53
C SER A 99 -11.58 -12.64 8.66
N ALA A 100 -11.27 -13.17 9.85
CA ALA A 100 -12.14 -13.06 11.01
C ALA A 100 -12.19 -11.62 11.57
N MET A 101 -11.16 -10.83 11.32
CA MET A 101 -11.11 -9.43 11.77
C MET A 101 -12.15 -8.54 11.11
N GLU A 102 -12.62 -8.84 9.89
CA GLU A 102 -13.75 -8.14 9.27
C GLU A 102 -14.96 -8.15 10.20
N PHE A 103 -15.27 -9.32 10.79
CA PHE A 103 -16.39 -9.48 11.71
C PHE A 103 -16.11 -8.89 13.10
N ASN A 104 -14.93 -9.12 13.65
CA ASN A 104 -14.54 -8.61 14.96
C ASN A 104 -14.56 -7.07 14.99
N LEU A 105 -14.02 -6.44 13.96
CA LEU A 105 -14.02 -4.98 13.82
C LEU A 105 -15.44 -4.40 13.75
N MET A 106 -16.42 -5.08 13.11
CA MET A 106 -17.79 -4.58 13.05
C MET A 106 -18.41 -4.34 14.44
N ASN A 107 -18.00 -5.12 15.44
CA ASN A 107 -18.52 -5.07 16.80
C ASN A 107 -17.64 -4.26 17.76
N ALA A 108 -16.47 -3.80 17.31
CA ALA A 108 -15.53 -3.06 18.15
C ALA A 108 -15.90 -1.56 18.23
N MET A 109 -15.62 -0.95 19.37
CA MET A 109 -15.65 0.52 19.49
C MET A 109 -14.51 1.13 18.66
N SER A 110 -14.78 2.27 18.02
CA SER A 110 -13.80 2.96 17.16
C SER A 110 -13.22 2.07 16.05
N ARG A 111 -14.04 1.15 15.56
CA ARG A 111 -13.73 0.06 14.62
C ARG A 111 -12.99 0.50 13.35
N GLU A 112 -13.18 1.76 12.90
CA GLU A 112 -12.53 2.31 11.73
C GLU A 112 -11.12 2.81 11.99
N THR A 113 -10.69 2.95 13.25
CA THR A 113 -9.40 3.55 13.64
C THR A 113 -8.47 2.58 14.38
N THR A 114 -8.82 1.32 14.49
CA THR A 114 -8.02 0.30 15.22
C THR A 114 -6.60 0.19 14.66
N LEU A 115 -6.43 0.13 13.34
CA LEU A 115 -5.11 0.12 12.70
C LEU A 115 -4.35 1.44 12.93
N LYS A 116 -5.05 2.58 12.88
CA LYS A 116 -4.45 3.90 13.19
C LYS A 116 -3.91 3.93 14.62
N ASN A 117 -4.63 3.35 15.57
CA ASN A 117 -4.21 3.27 16.96
C ASN A 117 -2.96 2.39 17.12
N TYR A 118 -2.90 1.23 16.44
CA TYR A 118 -1.68 0.42 16.39
C TYR A 118 -0.51 1.20 15.80
N LEU A 119 -0.69 1.78 14.61
CA LEU A 119 0.38 2.49 13.92
C LEU A 119 0.88 3.71 14.69
N SER A 120 0.04 4.36 15.50
CA SER A 120 0.45 5.50 16.33
C SER A 120 1.56 5.12 17.33
N GLN A 121 1.67 3.85 17.71
CA GLN A 121 2.65 3.32 18.67
C GLN A 121 3.99 2.97 18.02
N VAL A 122 4.01 2.66 16.70
CA VAL A 122 5.22 2.17 16.00
C VAL A 122 5.79 3.16 14.99
N LYS A 123 4.96 4.02 14.38
CA LYS A 123 5.33 4.87 13.24
C LYS A 123 6.47 5.86 13.51
N ASN A 124 6.77 6.16 14.77
CA ASN A 124 7.87 7.06 15.13
C ASN A 124 9.26 6.46 14.84
N ARG A 125 9.34 5.17 14.56
CA ARG A 125 10.57 4.44 14.21
C ARG A 125 10.83 4.40 12.71
N TYR A 126 9.85 4.83 11.88
CA TYR A 126 9.86 4.71 10.42
C TYR A 126 9.70 6.07 9.73
N ASP A 127 10.25 6.18 8.53
CA ASP A 127 10.01 7.30 7.62
C ASP A 127 8.74 7.06 6.78
N TYR A 128 8.47 5.78 6.46
CA TYR A 128 7.31 5.36 5.68
C TYR A 128 6.65 4.13 6.28
N VAL A 129 5.31 4.12 6.26
CA VAL A 129 4.48 2.92 6.42
C VAL A 129 3.72 2.72 5.13
N ILE A 130 3.77 1.51 4.53
CA ILE A 130 3.04 1.20 3.31
C ILE A 130 2.10 0.03 3.61
N ILE A 131 0.80 0.23 3.37
CA ILE A 131 -0.24 -0.76 3.66
C ILE A 131 -0.71 -1.38 2.34
N ASP A 132 -0.52 -2.69 2.18
CA ASP A 132 -1.05 -3.47 1.07
C ASP A 132 -2.50 -3.86 1.36
N CYS A 133 -3.45 -3.32 0.63
CA CYS A 133 -4.87 -3.53 0.88
C CYS A 133 -5.42 -4.71 0.07
N MET A 134 -6.30 -5.51 0.70
CA MET A 134 -7.09 -6.52 0.01
C MET A 134 -7.98 -5.93 -1.09
N PRO A 135 -8.42 -6.73 -2.10
CA PRO A 135 -9.28 -6.26 -3.19
C PRO A 135 -10.76 -6.12 -2.77
N SER A 136 -11.01 -5.44 -1.67
CA SER A 136 -12.36 -5.16 -1.15
C SER A 136 -12.43 -3.77 -0.52
N LEU A 137 -13.62 -3.31 -0.18
CA LEU A 137 -13.85 -2.09 0.60
C LEU A 137 -14.45 -2.41 1.98
N GLY A 138 -14.05 -3.54 2.58
CA GLY A 138 -14.47 -3.97 3.91
C GLY A 138 -13.79 -3.20 5.04
N MET A 139 -14.01 -3.66 6.28
CA MET A 139 -13.54 -2.97 7.49
C MET A 139 -12.00 -2.88 7.57
N VAL A 140 -11.28 -3.91 7.12
CA VAL A 140 -9.81 -3.88 7.08
C VAL A 140 -9.31 -2.78 6.12
N THR A 141 -9.92 -2.66 4.93
CA THR A 141 -9.58 -1.58 3.99
C THR A 141 -9.98 -0.20 4.54
N LEU A 142 -11.13 -0.06 5.22
CA LEU A 142 -11.49 1.19 5.89
C LEU A 142 -10.48 1.58 6.97
N ASN A 143 -9.97 0.62 7.73
CA ASN A 143 -8.89 0.82 8.70
C ASN A 143 -7.60 1.29 8.03
N ALA A 144 -7.21 0.68 6.91
CA ALA A 144 -6.05 1.12 6.13
C ALA A 144 -6.19 2.56 5.64
N LEU A 145 -7.37 2.94 5.12
CA LEU A 145 -7.65 4.31 4.68
C LEU A 145 -7.72 5.30 5.85
N SER A 146 -8.25 4.87 6.99
CA SER A 146 -8.32 5.70 8.21
C SER A 146 -6.92 6.03 8.75
N ALA A 147 -5.99 5.08 8.65
CA ALA A 147 -4.62 5.22 9.14
C ALA A 147 -3.68 5.94 8.16
N ALA A 148 -4.06 6.05 6.88
CA ALA A 148 -3.20 6.57 5.83
C ALA A 148 -3.24 8.10 5.70
N ASP A 149 -2.07 8.69 5.40
CA ASP A 149 -1.96 10.08 4.95
C ASP A 149 -2.32 10.22 3.47
N SER A 150 -2.07 9.14 2.71
CA SER A 150 -2.36 9.15 1.27
C SER A 150 -2.60 7.76 0.69
N VAL A 151 -3.21 7.75 -0.50
CA VAL A 151 -3.54 6.53 -1.25
C VAL A 151 -2.86 6.54 -2.61
N ILE A 152 -2.19 5.45 -2.95
CA ILE A 152 -1.73 5.13 -4.30
C ILE A 152 -2.69 4.09 -4.87
N ILE A 153 -3.16 4.31 -6.11
CA ILE A 153 -4.12 3.43 -6.77
C ILE A 153 -3.46 2.78 -7.99
N PRO A 154 -2.95 1.54 -7.87
CA PRO A 154 -2.48 0.78 -9.02
C PRO A 154 -3.66 0.44 -9.94
N VAL A 155 -3.50 0.69 -11.25
CA VAL A 155 -4.53 0.47 -12.26
C VAL A 155 -3.94 -0.31 -13.43
N HIS A 156 -4.54 -1.46 -13.74
CA HIS A 156 -4.14 -2.28 -14.88
C HIS A 156 -4.53 -1.61 -16.21
N ALA A 157 -3.55 -1.39 -17.09
CA ALA A 157 -3.72 -0.63 -18.33
C ALA A 157 -4.55 -1.35 -19.42
N GLN A 158 -4.92 -2.61 -19.23
CA GLN A 158 -5.69 -3.38 -20.21
C GLN A 158 -7.18 -3.51 -19.88
N TYR A 159 -7.65 -2.87 -18.82
CA TYR A 159 -9.03 -3.00 -18.40
C TYR A 159 -9.57 -1.67 -17.88
N LEU A 160 -10.67 -1.21 -18.44
CA LEU A 160 -11.40 -0.03 -17.96
C LEU A 160 -12.12 -0.37 -16.64
N PRO A 161 -11.61 0.09 -15.49
CA PRO A 161 -12.19 -0.25 -14.19
C PRO A 161 -13.21 0.82 -13.74
N ALA A 162 -13.97 1.42 -14.66
CA ALA A 162 -14.77 2.60 -14.38
C ALA A 162 -15.66 2.45 -13.12
N LYS A 163 -16.35 1.34 -12.98
CA LYS A 163 -17.26 1.12 -11.82
C LYS A 163 -16.49 0.93 -10.51
N GLY A 164 -15.50 0.05 -10.47
CA GLY A 164 -14.71 -0.21 -9.25
C GLY A 164 -13.88 1.01 -8.83
N MET A 165 -13.33 1.74 -9.79
CA MET A 165 -12.58 2.97 -9.53
C MET A 165 -13.49 4.06 -8.93
N THR A 166 -14.69 4.24 -9.48
CA THR A 166 -15.67 5.19 -8.95
C THR A 166 -16.07 4.84 -7.51
N GLN A 167 -16.31 3.55 -7.22
CA GLN A 167 -16.63 3.10 -5.87
C GLN A 167 -15.48 3.34 -4.88
N LEU A 168 -14.24 3.07 -5.28
CA LEU A 168 -13.07 3.35 -4.45
C LEU A 168 -12.94 4.84 -4.15
N VAL A 169 -13.04 5.70 -5.16
CA VAL A 169 -12.95 7.17 -4.99
C VAL A 169 -14.08 7.69 -4.09
N GLN A 170 -15.30 7.17 -4.24
CA GLN A 170 -16.42 7.51 -3.37
C GLN A 170 -16.17 7.06 -1.92
N THR A 171 -15.60 5.87 -1.72
CA THR A 171 -15.24 5.37 -0.39
C THR A 171 -14.16 6.24 0.25
N ILE A 172 -13.09 6.58 -0.48
CA ILE A 172 -12.05 7.49 0.01
C ILE A 172 -12.66 8.86 0.37
N SER A 173 -13.58 9.37 -0.44
CA SER A 173 -14.28 10.63 -0.15
C SER A 173 -15.13 10.56 1.12
N LYS A 174 -15.80 9.44 1.38
CA LYS A 174 -16.52 9.21 2.64
C LYS A 174 -15.58 9.12 3.83
N VAL A 175 -14.48 8.37 3.71
CA VAL A 175 -13.44 8.29 4.76
C VAL A 175 -12.89 9.68 5.04
N LYS A 176 -12.58 10.48 4.02
CA LYS A 176 -12.13 11.86 4.17
C LYS A 176 -13.13 12.73 4.93
N LYS A 177 -14.42 12.58 4.61
CA LYS A 177 -15.46 13.42 5.22
C LYS A 177 -15.74 13.05 6.68
N TYR A 178 -15.69 11.77 7.03
CA TYR A 178 -16.24 11.30 8.32
C TYR A 178 -15.21 10.71 9.27
N ILE A 179 -14.01 10.30 8.80
CA ILE A 179 -13.06 9.51 9.59
C ILE A 179 -11.66 10.14 9.59
N ASN A 180 -11.11 10.44 8.40
CA ASN A 180 -9.75 10.94 8.21
C ASN A 180 -9.74 12.14 7.24
N PRO A 181 -9.92 13.38 7.74
CA PRO A 181 -10.05 14.57 6.90
C PRO A 181 -8.78 14.89 6.09
N ASP A 182 -7.63 14.37 6.51
CA ASP A 182 -6.33 14.66 5.90
C ASP A 182 -5.97 13.72 4.75
N ILE A 183 -6.70 12.59 4.58
CA ILE A 183 -6.41 11.62 3.53
C ILE A 183 -6.48 12.26 2.14
N LYS A 184 -5.51 11.93 1.30
CA LYS A 184 -5.40 12.41 -0.09
C LYS A 184 -5.15 11.25 -1.02
N ILE A 185 -5.60 11.34 -2.26
CA ILE A 185 -5.18 10.42 -3.32
C ILE A 185 -3.89 11.00 -3.91
N ASP A 186 -2.74 10.34 -3.70
CA ASP A 186 -1.45 10.78 -4.25
C ASP A 186 -1.41 10.59 -5.78
N GLY A 187 -2.08 9.56 -6.29
CA GLY A 187 -2.22 9.35 -7.73
C GLY A 187 -2.57 7.92 -8.14
N MET A 188 -2.84 7.77 -9.42
CA MET A 188 -2.99 6.48 -10.11
C MET A 188 -1.65 6.05 -10.69
N LEU A 189 -1.24 4.82 -10.42
CA LEU A 189 -0.07 4.17 -11.02
C LEU A 189 -0.55 3.17 -12.09
N LEU A 190 -0.21 3.42 -13.34
CA LEU A 190 -0.48 2.45 -14.41
C LEU A 190 0.46 1.26 -14.29
N THR A 191 -0.11 0.07 -14.19
CA THR A 191 0.60 -1.19 -14.02
C THR A 191 0.30 -2.14 -15.17
N LEU A 192 1.17 -3.14 -15.36
CA LEU A 192 1.02 -4.18 -16.38
C LEU A 192 0.79 -3.58 -17.78
N VAL A 193 1.54 -2.51 -18.09
CA VAL A 193 1.38 -1.77 -19.35
C VAL A 193 2.11 -2.50 -20.47
N ASP A 194 1.37 -2.87 -21.52
CA ASP A 194 1.96 -3.20 -22.81
C ASP A 194 1.74 -2.01 -23.78
N SER A 195 2.74 -1.14 -23.87
CA SER A 195 2.69 0.08 -24.66
C SER A 195 2.51 -0.15 -26.17
N ARG A 196 2.71 -1.38 -26.65
CA ARG A 196 2.53 -1.76 -28.06
C ARG A 196 1.05 -1.90 -28.42
N THR A 197 0.16 -2.08 -27.45
CA THR A 197 -1.26 -2.35 -27.70
C THR A 197 -2.09 -1.07 -27.75
N ASN A 198 -3.03 -1.03 -28.70
CA ASN A 198 -4.01 0.05 -28.79
C ASN A 198 -4.94 0.07 -27.57
N LEU A 199 -5.21 -1.10 -26.97
CA LEU A 199 -6.03 -1.22 -25.77
C LEU A 199 -5.39 -0.48 -24.58
N ALA A 200 -4.09 -0.59 -24.37
CA ALA A 200 -3.42 0.15 -23.29
C ALA A 200 -3.55 1.67 -23.52
N LYS A 201 -3.35 2.15 -24.76
CA LYS A 201 -3.48 3.58 -25.10
C LYS A 201 -4.90 4.09 -24.84
N SER A 202 -5.92 3.39 -25.35
CA SER A 202 -7.32 3.80 -25.15
C SER A 202 -7.74 3.75 -23.68
N THR A 203 -7.23 2.78 -22.90
CA THR A 203 -7.48 2.73 -21.46
C THR A 203 -6.88 3.93 -20.72
N VAL A 204 -5.65 4.31 -21.05
CA VAL A 204 -4.98 5.49 -20.48
C VAL A 204 -5.76 6.78 -20.81
N GLU A 205 -6.21 6.92 -22.04
CA GLU A 205 -7.02 8.09 -22.49
C GLU A 205 -8.35 8.13 -21.73
N ALA A 206 -9.04 7.01 -21.60
CA ALA A 206 -10.29 6.93 -20.86
C ALA A 206 -10.11 7.23 -19.35
N LEU A 207 -9.03 6.75 -18.73
CA LEU A 207 -8.70 7.09 -17.34
C LEU A 207 -8.43 8.59 -17.18
N ARG A 208 -7.70 9.20 -18.11
CA ARG A 208 -7.46 10.65 -18.12
C ARG A 208 -8.75 11.43 -18.29
N ALA A 209 -9.61 11.03 -19.22
CA ALA A 209 -10.89 11.69 -19.45
C ALA A 209 -11.82 11.62 -18.25
N ASN A 210 -11.91 10.45 -17.58
CA ASN A 210 -12.85 10.25 -16.49
C ASN A 210 -12.34 10.74 -15.12
N PHE A 211 -11.04 10.65 -14.86
CA PHE A 211 -10.45 10.91 -13.53
C PHE A 211 -9.32 11.92 -13.54
N GLY A 212 -8.74 12.28 -14.69
CA GLY A 212 -7.52 13.10 -14.79
C GLY A 212 -7.67 14.52 -14.22
N ASN A 213 -8.87 15.06 -14.18
CA ASN A 213 -9.15 16.37 -13.56
C ASN A 213 -9.19 16.31 -12.02
N GLN A 214 -9.38 15.12 -11.44
CA GLN A 214 -9.56 14.92 -10.00
C GLN A 214 -8.39 14.18 -9.37
N ILE A 215 -7.77 13.26 -10.12
CA ILE A 215 -6.73 12.38 -9.63
C ILE A 215 -5.52 12.45 -10.58
N ARG A 216 -4.38 12.80 -10.03
CA ARG A 216 -3.11 12.76 -10.75
C ARG A 216 -2.79 11.36 -11.23
N MET A 217 -2.23 11.24 -12.42
CA MET A 217 -1.57 10.02 -12.89
C MET A 217 -0.06 10.17 -12.74
N TYR A 218 0.60 9.17 -12.16
CA TYR A 218 2.07 9.14 -12.12
C TYR A 218 2.62 9.10 -13.55
N ARG A 219 3.78 9.72 -13.76
CA ARG A 219 4.45 9.72 -15.06
C ARG A 219 5.00 8.35 -15.41
N THR A 220 5.52 7.69 -14.38
CA THR A 220 6.02 6.33 -14.49
C THR A 220 4.88 5.35 -14.73
N GLN A 221 5.11 4.40 -15.62
CA GLN A 221 4.23 3.28 -15.91
C GLN A 221 5.01 1.99 -15.67
N ILE A 222 4.40 1.01 -15.03
CA ILE A 222 5.03 -0.28 -14.77
C ILE A 222 4.70 -1.23 -15.91
N PRO A 223 5.70 -1.65 -16.71
CA PRO A 223 5.47 -2.52 -17.84
C PRO A 223 5.10 -3.94 -17.38
N ILE A 224 4.39 -4.68 -18.27
CA ILE A 224 4.16 -6.10 -18.06
C ILE A 224 5.48 -6.85 -18.17
N ALA A 225 5.75 -7.75 -17.22
CA ALA A 225 6.89 -8.68 -17.30
C ALA A 225 6.59 -9.95 -16.51
N VAL A 226 6.91 -11.11 -17.13
CA VAL A 226 6.76 -12.42 -16.49
C VAL A 226 7.62 -12.53 -15.24
N LYS A 227 8.84 -12.03 -15.29
CA LYS A 227 9.77 -12.05 -14.15
C LYS A 227 9.29 -11.30 -12.91
N ALA A 228 8.45 -10.28 -13.08
CA ALA A 228 7.84 -9.60 -11.93
C ALA A 228 6.80 -10.47 -11.20
N ALA A 229 6.20 -11.46 -11.88
CA ALA A 229 5.33 -12.44 -11.25
C ALA A 229 6.13 -13.56 -10.54
N GLU A 230 7.33 -13.85 -11.02
CA GLU A 230 8.19 -14.88 -10.42
C GLU A 230 8.82 -14.44 -9.09
N THR A 231 8.95 -13.13 -8.84
CA THR A 231 9.56 -12.61 -7.60
C THR A 231 8.85 -13.08 -6.35
N SER A 232 7.52 -13.22 -6.38
CA SER A 232 6.72 -13.69 -5.25
C SER A 232 7.11 -15.09 -4.77
N SER A 233 7.48 -15.98 -5.70
CA SER A 233 7.95 -17.33 -5.35
C SER A 233 9.38 -17.38 -4.82
N LYS A 234 10.14 -16.29 -4.95
CA LYS A 234 11.56 -16.20 -4.57
C LYS A 234 11.79 -15.41 -3.29
N GLY A 235 10.75 -14.78 -2.72
CA GLY A 235 10.87 -13.93 -1.56
C GLY A 235 11.77 -12.72 -1.77
N LYS A 236 11.79 -12.14 -2.98
CA LYS A 236 12.70 -11.04 -3.37
C LYS A 236 11.97 -9.95 -4.12
N SER A 237 12.45 -8.71 -3.96
CA SER A 237 12.00 -7.62 -4.83
C SER A 237 12.48 -7.80 -6.27
N ILE A 238 11.91 -7.03 -7.19
CA ILE A 238 12.42 -6.99 -8.58
C ILE A 238 13.84 -6.44 -8.66
N TYR A 239 14.27 -5.62 -7.69
CA TYR A 239 15.61 -5.07 -7.65
C TYR A 239 16.67 -6.14 -7.37
N ALA A 240 16.38 -7.06 -6.46
CA ALA A 240 17.27 -8.17 -6.15
C ALA A 240 17.18 -9.29 -7.19
N TYR A 241 15.98 -9.57 -7.73
CA TYR A 241 15.76 -10.66 -8.67
C TYR A 241 16.24 -10.34 -10.09
N GLU A 242 15.90 -9.14 -10.60
CA GLU A 242 16.23 -8.71 -11.98
C GLU A 242 16.59 -7.21 -12.02
N PRO A 243 17.74 -6.81 -11.46
CA PRO A 243 18.10 -5.42 -11.25
C PRO A 243 18.16 -4.58 -12.53
N ASN A 244 18.49 -5.19 -13.66
CA ASN A 244 18.63 -4.52 -14.95
C ASN A 244 17.33 -4.49 -15.79
N SER A 245 16.26 -5.12 -15.30
CA SER A 245 14.99 -5.20 -16.03
C SER A 245 14.32 -3.84 -16.21
N THR A 246 13.46 -3.74 -17.22
CA THR A 246 12.63 -2.54 -17.44
C THR A 246 11.69 -2.28 -16.27
N VAL A 247 11.19 -3.33 -15.60
CA VAL A 247 10.32 -3.22 -14.43
C VAL A 247 11.09 -2.69 -13.22
N SER A 248 12.32 -3.17 -12.98
CA SER A 248 13.17 -2.67 -11.90
C SER A 248 13.43 -1.17 -12.07
N LYS A 249 13.81 -0.75 -13.28
CA LYS A 249 14.02 0.67 -13.61
C LYS A 249 12.74 1.50 -13.42
N ALA A 250 11.59 0.96 -13.85
CA ALA A 250 10.31 1.65 -13.69
C ALA A 250 9.95 1.86 -12.21
N TYR A 251 10.10 0.83 -11.36
CA TYR A 251 9.86 1.01 -9.93
C TYR A 251 10.86 1.97 -9.28
N ALA A 252 12.12 1.99 -9.71
CA ALA A 252 13.09 2.98 -9.23
C ALA A 252 12.67 4.42 -9.58
N GLU A 253 12.20 4.68 -10.80
CA GLU A 253 11.68 5.99 -11.19
C GLU A 253 10.38 6.33 -10.42
N PHE A 254 9.48 5.38 -10.24
CA PHE A 254 8.28 5.58 -9.44
C PHE A 254 8.63 5.95 -7.98
N THR A 255 9.60 5.28 -7.38
CA THR A 255 10.09 5.62 -6.03
C THR A 255 10.60 7.05 -5.96
N LYS A 256 11.34 7.52 -6.97
CA LYS A 256 11.80 8.92 -7.05
C LYS A 256 10.64 9.91 -7.14
N GLU A 257 9.58 9.58 -7.91
CA GLU A 257 8.37 10.42 -7.97
C GLU A 257 7.69 10.54 -6.59
N VAL A 258 7.55 9.42 -5.86
CA VAL A 258 6.95 9.40 -4.52
C VAL A 258 7.77 10.22 -3.52
N LEU A 259 9.10 10.12 -3.57
CA LEU A 259 10.02 10.91 -2.72
C LEU A 259 9.96 12.41 -3.04
N ALA A 260 9.89 12.77 -4.33
CA ALA A 260 9.82 14.18 -4.74
C ALA A 260 8.52 14.86 -4.25
N ASP A 261 7.42 14.13 -4.23
CA ASP A 261 6.14 14.61 -3.71
C ASP A 261 6.17 14.83 -2.19
N GLY A 262 6.84 13.95 -1.45
CA GLY A 262 7.07 14.11 -0.01
C GLY A 262 7.80 15.41 0.29
N ARG A 263 8.93 15.67 -0.37
CA ARG A 263 9.76 16.88 -0.18
C ARG A 263 9.03 18.18 -0.52
N LYS A 264 8.16 18.20 -1.53
CA LYS A 264 7.36 19.38 -1.88
C LYS A 264 6.36 19.72 -0.78
N LYS A 265 5.72 18.70 -0.18
CA LYS A 265 4.76 18.89 0.92
C LYS A 265 5.46 19.43 2.18
N GLU A 266 6.63 18.90 2.54
CA GLU A 266 7.42 19.38 3.68
C GLU A 266 7.81 20.88 3.53
N ARG A 267 8.22 21.29 2.33
CA ARG A 267 8.57 22.70 2.04
C ARG A 267 7.37 23.63 2.15
N LEU A 268 6.18 23.23 1.68
CA LEU A 268 4.96 24.02 1.79
C LEU A 268 4.56 24.22 3.27
N HIS A 269 4.57 23.17 4.08
CA HIS A 269 4.24 23.26 5.52
C HIS A 269 5.26 24.10 6.31
N SER A 270 6.55 24.07 5.93
CA SER A 270 7.56 24.91 6.58
C SER A 270 7.47 26.39 6.20
N HIS A 271 6.83 26.73 5.07
CA HIS A 271 6.53 28.11 4.66
C HIS A 271 5.26 28.66 5.30
N GLU A 272 4.26 27.82 5.57
CA GLU A 272 3.01 28.22 6.25
C GLU A 272 3.17 28.35 7.78
N ALA A 273 4.22 27.76 8.35
CA ALA A 273 4.52 27.81 9.78
C ALA A 273 5.48 28.96 10.18
N ARG A 274 5.86 29.81 9.23
CA ARG A 274 6.64 31.05 9.44
C ARG A 274 5.78 32.29 9.21
#